data_5cd3a874f91f1f32821eb854f79aed83
#
_entry.id   5cd3a874f91f1f32821eb854f79aed83
#
_cell.length_a   1.000
_cell.length_b   1.000
_cell.length_c   1.000
_cell.angle_alpha   90.00
_cell.angle_beta   90.00
_cell.angle_gamma   90.00
#
_symmetry.space_group_name_H-M   'P 1'
#
loop_
_entity.id
_entity.type
_entity.pdbx_description
1 polymer ?
#
loop_
_entity_poly.entity_id
_entity_poly.type
_entity_poly.pdbx_seq_one_letter_code
_entity_poly.pdbx_strand_id
1 'polypeptide(L)'
;KTAAACAIVSRLRHRGLHVAACKATGVSLRRDILAMQDAGAAETMIFSDLGIVTTTADNGPPLTRSLLTTLAAERPDVIVLELGDGLLGAYGVEAILSDAPIRAALTAVVLCANDPVAAWGGAKILREQFGIEPAVVTGPATDNAVGIDQISERLELPAINALSNGVALGDHVFGVLRGEQK
;
A
#
# COMPACT_ATOMS: atom_id res chain seq x y z
N LYS A 1 6.99 -2.54 3.86
CA LYS A 1 6.06 -2.22 2.75
C LYS A 1 5.97 -3.38 1.77
N THR A 2 7.06 -3.78 1.12
CA THR A 2 7.03 -4.86 0.12
C THR A 2 6.50 -6.18 0.68
N ALA A 3 6.90 -6.57 1.90
CA ALA A 3 6.35 -7.77 2.55
C ALA A 3 4.83 -7.69 2.77
N ALA A 4 4.31 -6.50 3.12
CA ALA A 4 2.87 -6.30 3.25
C ALA A 4 2.16 -6.40 1.89
N ALA A 5 2.72 -5.77 0.84
CA ALA A 5 2.19 -5.88 -0.51
C ALA A 5 2.15 -7.36 -0.97
N CYS A 6 3.24 -8.11 -0.78
CA CYS A 6 3.30 -9.55 -1.11
C CYS A 6 2.27 -10.37 -0.33
N ALA A 7 2.09 -10.14 0.97
CA ALA A 7 1.11 -10.84 1.78
C ALA A 7 -0.33 -10.58 1.28
N ILE A 8 -0.64 -9.33 0.94
CA ILE A 8 -1.94 -8.93 0.39
C ILE A 8 -2.15 -9.56 -0.98
N VAL A 9 -1.19 -9.42 -1.91
CA VAL A 9 -1.24 -10.02 -3.25
C VAL A 9 -1.51 -11.52 -3.15
N SER A 10 -0.70 -12.23 -2.35
CA SER A 10 -0.83 -13.68 -2.16
C SER A 10 -2.23 -14.06 -1.67
N ARG A 11 -2.74 -13.36 -0.65
CA ARG A 11 -4.04 -13.70 -0.10
C ARG A 11 -5.19 -13.37 -1.04
N LEU A 12 -5.18 -12.23 -1.72
CA LEU A 12 -6.20 -11.85 -2.70
C LEU A 12 -6.21 -12.84 -3.89
N ARG A 13 -5.03 -13.26 -4.35
CA ARG A 13 -4.90 -14.31 -5.37
C ARG A 13 -5.50 -15.64 -4.92
N HIS A 14 -5.26 -16.06 -3.65
CA HIS A 14 -5.89 -17.27 -3.08
C HIS A 14 -7.41 -17.15 -2.89
N ARG A 15 -7.92 -15.93 -2.81
CA ARG A 15 -9.38 -15.65 -2.83
C ARG A 15 -9.98 -15.65 -4.24
N GLY A 16 -9.17 -15.94 -5.26
CA GLY A 16 -9.60 -16.07 -6.66
C GLY A 16 -9.61 -14.76 -7.45
N LEU A 17 -9.05 -13.68 -6.89
CA LEU A 17 -8.97 -12.40 -7.60
C LEU A 17 -7.82 -12.39 -8.61
N HIS A 18 -8.03 -11.69 -9.73
CA HIS A 18 -6.98 -11.29 -10.66
C HIS A 18 -6.31 -10.04 -10.10
N VAL A 19 -5.05 -10.17 -9.66
CA VAL A 19 -4.32 -9.13 -8.95
C VAL A 19 -3.18 -8.62 -9.81
N ALA A 20 -3.15 -7.31 -10.07
CA ALA A 20 -1.98 -6.60 -10.58
C ALA A 20 -1.27 -5.85 -9.44
N ALA A 21 0.02 -5.57 -9.59
CA ALA A 21 0.76 -4.85 -8.59
C ALA A 21 1.74 -3.85 -9.20
N CYS A 22 2.00 -2.73 -8.52
CA CYS A 22 3.02 -1.79 -8.96
C CYS A 22 3.70 -1.06 -7.81
N LYS A 23 4.90 -0.55 -8.12
CA LYS A 23 5.64 0.36 -7.24
C LYS A 23 5.80 1.70 -7.93
N ALA A 24 5.18 2.74 -7.37
CA ALA A 24 5.13 4.07 -7.99
C ALA A 24 6.22 5.01 -7.51
N THR A 25 6.82 4.80 -6.33
CA THR A 25 7.82 5.71 -5.74
C THR A 25 8.93 4.98 -5.00
N GLY A 26 9.97 5.72 -4.65
CA GLY A 26 11.10 5.25 -3.86
C GLY A 26 12.27 4.80 -4.73
N VAL A 27 13.09 3.88 -4.20
CA VAL A 27 14.23 3.33 -4.93
C VAL A 27 13.76 2.26 -5.92
N SER A 28 14.24 2.36 -7.18
CA SER A 28 13.90 1.40 -8.23
C SER A 28 14.67 0.08 -8.04
N LEU A 29 14.07 -0.84 -7.31
CA LEU A 29 14.61 -2.19 -7.11
C LEU A 29 13.63 -3.20 -7.73
N ARG A 30 14.03 -3.82 -8.84
CA ARG A 30 13.21 -4.84 -9.52
C ARG A 30 12.83 -6.00 -8.61
N ARG A 31 13.65 -6.33 -7.60
CA ARG A 31 13.33 -7.37 -6.62
C ARG A 31 11.99 -7.15 -5.92
N ASP A 32 11.55 -5.89 -5.76
CA ASP A 32 10.30 -5.58 -5.05
C ASP A 32 9.08 -6.01 -5.88
N ILE A 33 9.08 -5.71 -7.19
CA ILE A 33 8.01 -6.14 -8.08
C ILE A 33 8.09 -7.63 -8.42
N LEU A 34 9.29 -8.20 -8.51
CA LEU A 34 9.46 -9.64 -8.67
C LEU A 34 8.92 -10.41 -7.45
N ALA A 35 9.13 -9.91 -6.24
CA ALA A 35 8.53 -10.49 -5.04
C ALA A 35 6.99 -10.44 -5.06
N MET A 36 6.39 -9.37 -5.60
CA MET A 36 4.94 -9.30 -5.78
C MET A 36 4.45 -10.26 -6.87
N GLN A 37 5.23 -10.46 -7.93
CA GLN A 37 4.95 -11.45 -8.97
C GLN A 37 5.04 -12.87 -8.41
N ASP A 38 6.08 -13.19 -7.64
CA ASP A 38 6.23 -14.48 -6.96
C ASP A 38 5.09 -14.73 -5.95
N ALA A 39 4.56 -13.66 -5.35
CA ALA A 39 3.39 -13.73 -4.48
C ALA A 39 2.07 -13.98 -5.25
N GLY A 40 2.07 -13.88 -6.59
CA GLY A 40 0.96 -14.22 -7.46
C GLY A 40 0.28 -13.05 -8.17
N ALA A 41 0.91 -11.85 -8.20
CA ALA A 41 0.46 -10.78 -9.09
C ALA A 41 0.65 -11.23 -10.55
N ALA A 42 -0.41 -11.12 -11.36
CA ALA A 42 -0.39 -11.52 -12.77
C ALA A 42 0.43 -10.52 -13.60
N GLU A 43 0.23 -9.23 -13.35
CA GLU A 43 0.97 -8.14 -14.00
C GLU A 43 1.66 -7.29 -12.94
N THR A 44 2.90 -6.91 -13.22
CA THR A 44 3.67 -6.03 -12.33
C THR A 44 4.38 -4.93 -13.09
N MET A 45 4.41 -3.72 -12.51
CA MET A 45 5.13 -2.57 -13.07
C MET A 45 5.86 -1.80 -11.98
N ILE A 46 6.96 -1.16 -12.36
CA ILE A 46 7.68 -0.20 -11.52
C ILE A 46 7.87 1.11 -12.30
N PHE A 47 7.94 2.23 -11.59
CA PHE A 47 8.08 3.55 -12.22
C PHE A 47 9.23 3.65 -13.22
N SER A 48 10.31 2.87 -13.06
CA SER A 48 11.43 2.85 -14.01
C SER A 48 11.10 2.15 -15.34
N ASP A 49 10.05 1.35 -15.41
CA ASP A 49 9.58 0.78 -16.69
C ASP A 49 9.04 1.88 -17.63
N LEU A 50 8.69 3.05 -17.09
CA LEU A 50 8.28 4.25 -17.82
C LEU A 50 9.47 5.22 -18.07
N GLY A 51 10.71 4.77 -17.89
CA GLY A 51 11.92 5.56 -18.17
C GLY A 51 12.29 6.57 -17.08
N ILE A 52 11.67 6.50 -15.91
CA ILE A 52 11.94 7.42 -14.80
C ILE A 52 12.95 6.80 -13.83
N VAL A 53 14.02 7.51 -13.54
CA VAL A 53 15.09 7.06 -12.63
C VAL A 53 14.74 7.33 -11.17
N THR A 54 14.11 8.48 -10.89
CA THR A 54 13.67 8.88 -9.56
C THR A 54 12.35 9.63 -9.63
N THR A 55 11.53 9.46 -8.61
CA THR A 55 10.25 10.15 -8.48
C THR A 55 10.38 11.41 -7.65
N THR A 56 9.53 12.38 -7.90
CA THR A 56 9.46 13.69 -7.23
C THR A 56 8.00 14.09 -7.04
N ALA A 57 7.75 15.21 -6.36
CA ALA A 57 6.40 15.75 -6.26
C ALA A 57 5.79 16.10 -7.63
N ASP A 58 6.61 16.55 -8.58
CA ASP A 58 6.13 16.96 -9.91
C ASP A 58 5.80 15.79 -10.82
N ASN A 59 6.64 14.74 -10.83
CA ASN A 59 6.45 13.60 -11.74
C ASN A 59 5.68 12.43 -11.11
N GLY A 60 5.61 12.34 -9.79
CA GLY A 60 4.95 11.25 -9.07
C GLY A 60 3.47 11.03 -9.47
N PRO A 61 2.62 12.08 -9.39
CA PRO A 61 1.21 11.91 -9.74
C PRO A 61 0.97 11.48 -11.20
N PRO A 62 1.50 12.16 -12.25
CA PRO A 62 1.27 11.72 -13.63
C PRO A 62 1.82 10.32 -13.90
N LEU A 63 2.97 9.99 -13.31
CA LEU A 63 3.57 8.67 -13.43
C LEU A 63 2.69 7.59 -12.79
N THR A 64 2.19 7.84 -11.58
CA THR A 64 1.28 6.90 -10.90
C THR A 64 0.00 6.68 -11.71
N ARG A 65 -0.60 7.73 -12.26
CA ARG A 65 -1.76 7.58 -13.16
C ARG A 65 -1.43 6.73 -14.37
N SER A 66 -0.25 6.91 -14.98
CA SER A 66 0.17 6.10 -16.13
C SER A 66 0.32 4.62 -15.77
N LEU A 67 0.96 4.31 -14.62
CA LEU A 67 1.06 2.93 -14.12
C LEU A 67 -0.31 2.30 -13.91
N LEU A 68 -1.19 3.00 -13.20
CA LEU A 68 -2.53 2.50 -12.90
C LEU A 68 -3.36 2.31 -14.18
N THR A 69 -3.28 3.24 -15.14
CA THR A 69 -4.00 3.13 -16.42
C THR A 69 -3.50 1.96 -17.26
N THR A 70 -2.18 1.75 -17.29
CA THR A 70 -1.58 0.63 -18.04
C THR A 70 -2.00 -0.70 -17.43
N LEU A 71 -1.93 -0.85 -16.11
CA LEU A 71 -2.36 -2.08 -15.44
C LEU A 71 -3.86 -2.31 -15.54
N ALA A 72 -4.67 -1.25 -15.46
CA ALA A 72 -6.13 -1.36 -15.58
C ALA A 72 -6.59 -1.85 -16.97
N ALA A 73 -5.77 -1.68 -18.03
CA ALA A 73 -6.07 -2.21 -19.37
C ALA A 73 -6.14 -3.75 -19.39
N GLU A 74 -5.41 -4.42 -18.50
CA GLU A 74 -5.43 -5.88 -18.32
C GLU A 74 -6.65 -6.36 -17.50
N ARG A 75 -7.50 -5.43 -17.04
CA ARG A 75 -8.76 -5.69 -16.29
C ARG A 75 -8.56 -6.54 -15.03
N PRO A 76 -7.60 -6.21 -14.16
CA PRO A 76 -7.51 -6.88 -12.86
C PRO A 76 -8.71 -6.52 -11.98
N ASP A 77 -9.06 -7.41 -11.05
CA ASP A 77 -10.04 -7.12 -10.00
C ASP A 77 -9.52 -6.09 -9.01
N VAL A 78 -8.19 -6.08 -8.80
CA VAL A 78 -7.52 -5.16 -7.86
C VAL A 78 -6.09 -4.86 -8.30
N ILE A 79 -5.65 -3.62 -8.06
CA ILE A 79 -4.26 -3.20 -8.24
C ILE A 79 -3.67 -2.89 -6.86
N VAL A 80 -2.60 -3.60 -6.47
CA VAL A 80 -1.84 -3.32 -5.25
C VAL A 80 -0.74 -2.31 -5.57
N LEU A 81 -0.87 -1.09 -5.04
CA LEU A 81 0.06 0.01 -5.27
C LEU A 81 0.99 0.19 -4.06
N GLU A 82 2.30 0.01 -4.24
CA GLU A 82 3.30 0.35 -3.24
C GLU A 82 3.83 1.77 -3.44
N LEU A 83 3.68 2.62 -2.40
CA LEU A 83 4.33 3.91 -2.29
C LEU A 83 5.58 3.79 -1.41
N GLY A 84 6.75 3.82 -2.02
CA GLY A 84 8.04 3.73 -1.34
C GLY A 84 8.42 5.04 -0.63
N ASP A 85 9.40 4.97 0.27
CA ASP A 85 10.04 6.05 1.05
C ASP A 85 9.19 6.62 2.22
N GLY A 86 7.89 6.62 2.15
CA GLY A 86 7.02 7.09 3.23
C GLY A 86 6.37 8.45 2.97
N LEU A 87 5.46 8.82 3.87
CA LEU A 87 4.58 9.98 3.70
C LEU A 87 5.36 11.30 3.61
N LEU A 88 6.35 11.51 4.47
CA LEU A 88 7.16 12.74 4.53
C LEU A 88 8.47 12.63 3.74
N GLY A 89 8.55 11.69 2.81
CA GLY A 89 9.73 11.48 2.00
C GLY A 89 9.81 12.41 0.78
N ALA A 90 10.99 12.43 0.14
CA ALA A 90 11.26 13.32 -0.99
C ALA A 90 10.73 12.81 -2.34
N TYR A 91 10.15 11.60 -2.40
CA TYR A 91 9.80 10.91 -3.65
C TYR A 91 8.36 11.14 -4.13
N GLY A 92 7.66 12.15 -3.60
CA GLY A 92 6.38 12.63 -4.12
C GLY A 92 5.15 11.89 -3.61
N VAL A 93 5.23 11.14 -2.50
CA VAL A 93 4.09 10.42 -1.92
C VAL A 93 2.95 11.38 -1.55
N GLU A 94 3.27 12.53 -0.92
CA GLU A 94 2.25 13.54 -0.57
C GLU A 94 1.56 14.10 -1.81
N ALA A 95 2.30 14.36 -2.88
CA ALA A 95 1.72 14.84 -4.15
C ALA A 95 0.79 13.79 -4.78
N ILE A 96 1.17 12.50 -4.73
CA ILE A 96 0.33 11.40 -5.22
C ILE A 96 -0.97 11.30 -4.41
N LEU A 97 -0.90 11.37 -3.08
CA LEU A 97 -2.08 11.32 -2.21
C LEU A 97 -2.95 12.59 -2.32
N SER A 98 -2.38 13.72 -2.74
CA SER A 98 -3.10 14.96 -3.04
C SER A 98 -3.81 14.93 -4.39
N ASP A 99 -3.42 14.03 -5.30
CA ASP A 99 -4.01 13.90 -6.64
C ASP A 99 -5.42 13.32 -6.55
N ALA A 100 -6.42 14.12 -6.89
CA ALA A 100 -7.82 13.76 -6.72
C ALA A 100 -8.24 12.49 -7.50
N PRO A 101 -7.85 12.29 -8.77
CA PRO A 101 -8.11 11.05 -9.49
C PRO A 101 -7.52 9.80 -8.83
N ILE A 102 -6.27 9.87 -8.35
CA ILE A 102 -5.64 8.74 -7.66
C ILE A 102 -6.37 8.48 -6.35
N ARG A 103 -6.62 9.50 -5.56
CA ARG A 103 -7.33 9.38 -4.27
C ARG A 103 -8.72 8.79 -4.42
N ALA A 104 -9.46 9.17 -5.45
CA ALA A 104 -10.78 8.62 -5.75
C ALA A 104 -10.76 7.12 -6.12
N ALA A 105 -9.63 6.62 -6.61
CA ALA A 105 -9.45 5.21 -6.95
C ALA A 105 -8.99 4.34 -5.76
N LEU A 106 -8.58 4.95 -4.63
CA LEU A 106 -8.16 4.21 -3.45
C LEU A 106 -9.36 3.59 -2.74
N THR A 107 -9.38 2.27 -2.61
CA THR A 107 -10.42 1.54 -1.87
C THR A 107 -9.95 1.19 -0.45
N ALA A 108 -8.68 0.83 -0.30
CA ALA A 108 -8.07 0.50 0.99
C ALA A 108 -6.66 1.07 1.07
N VAL A 109 -6.30 1.66 2.20
CA VAL A 109 -4.95 2.16 2.47
C VAL A 109 -4.36 1.41 3.64
N VAL A 110 -3.22 0.77 3.42
CA VAL A 110 -2.47 0.02 4.44
C VAL A 110 -1.29 0.86 4.89
N LEU A 111 -1.27 1.25 6.15
CA LEU A 111 -0.20 2.04 6.74
C LEU A 111 0.92 1.13 7.27
N CYS A 112 2.10 1.21 6.66
CA CYS A 112 3.29 0.52 7.14
C CYS A 112 4.12 1.45 8.03
N ALA A 113 4.27 1.12 9.30
CA ALA A 113 4.98 1.92 10.29
C ALA A 113 6.11 1.14 10.96
N ASN A 114 7.16 1.84 11.38
CA ASN A 114 8.32 1.23 12.05
C ASN A 114 8.09 1.05 13.57
N ASP A 115 7.29 1.91 14.16
CA ASP A 115 6.95 1.91 15.58
C ASP A 115 5.56 2.55 15.80
N PRO A 116 4.97 2.48 17.02
CA PRO A 116 3.66 3.06 17.31
C PRO A 116 3.59 4.59 17.13
N VAL A 117 4.70 5.33 17.32
CA VAL A 117 4.73 6.79 17.10
C VAL A 117 4.64 7.10 15.62
N ALA A 118 5.37 6.35 14.78
CA ALA A 118 5.27 6.44 13.33
C ALA A 118 3.88 6.05 12.82
N ALA A 119 3.23 5.05 13.43
CA ALA A 119 1.85 4.67 13.13
C ALA A 119 0.88 5.81 13.46
N TRP A 120 1.02 6.40 14.65
CA TRP A 120 0.19 7.53 15.08
C TRP A 120 0.36 8.75 14.18
N GLY A 121 1.62 9.16 13.91
CA GLY A 121 1.92 10.29 13.03
C GLY A 121 1.42 10.06 11.61
N GLY A 122 1.64 8.86 11.07
CA GLY A 122 1.18 8.49 9.72
C GLY A 122 -0.33 8.48 9.59
N ALA A 123 -1.06 7.91 10.55
CA ALA A 123 -2.53 7.90 10.57
C ALA A 123 -3.08 9.34 10.67
N LYS A 124 -2.48 10.17 11.53
CA LYS A 124 -2.86 11.58 11.66
C LYS A 124 -2.67 12.36 10.35
N ILE A 125 -1.54 12.20 9.68
CA ILE A 125 -1.26 12.84 8.37
C ILE A 125 -2.29 12.37 7.33
N LEU A 126 -2.55 11.07 7.22
CA LEU A 126 -3.51 10.52 6.27
C LEU A 126 -4.92 11.08 6.50
N ARG A 127 -5.36 11.15 7.75
CA ARG A 127 -6.69 11.67 8.12
C ARG A 127 -6.82 13.17 7.89
N GLU A 128 -5.89 13.96 8.43
CA GLU A 128 -6.01 15.43 8.47
C GLU A 128 -5.66 16.10 7.15
N GLN A 129 -4.65 15.59 6.43
CA GLN A 129 -4.20 16.24 5.19
C GLN A 129 -4.88 15.68 3.95
N PHE A 130 -5.20 14.37 3.94
CA PHE A 130 -5.73 13.72 2.74
C PHE A 130 -7.17 13.22 2.87
N GLY A 131 -7.74 13.24 4.08
CA GLY A 131 -9.06 12.67 4.33
C GLY A 131 -9.11 11.15 4.13
N ILE A 132 -7.98 10.47 4.33
CA ILE A 132 -7.82 9.03 4.14
C ILE A 132 -7.82 8.34 5.50
N GLU A 133 -8.76 7.41 5.72
CA GLU A 133 -8.73 6.54 6.88
C GLU A 133 -7.92 5.28 6.54
N PRO A 134 -6.81 4.98 7.26
CA PRO A 134 -6.11 3.73 7.08
C PRO A 134 -7.01 2.54 7.44
N ALA A 135 -7.03 1.52 6.59
CA ALA A 135 -7.78 0.30 6.86
C ALA A 135 -7.10 -0.58 7.92
N VAL A 136 -5.78 -0.54 7.97
CA VAL A 136 -4.96 -1.36 8.89
C VAL A 136 -3.57 -0.78 9.01
N VAL A 137 -2.93 -0.98 10.15
CA VAL A 137 -1.50 -0.72 10.38
C VAL A 137 -0.73 -2.03 10.36
N THR A 138 0.45 -2.01 9.74
CA THR A 138 1.38 -3.15 9.69
C THR A 138 2.84 -2.68 9.73
N GLY A 139 3.77 -3.61 9.62
CA GLY A 139 5.21 -3.34 9.66
C GLY A 139 5.80 -3.57 11.04
N PRO A 140 7.05 -3.14 11.29
CA PRO A 140 7.74 -3.38 12.58
C PRO A 140 6.98 -2.87 13.81
N ALA A 141 6.13 -1.84 13.66
CA ALA A 141 5.23 -1.38 14.73
C ALA A 141 4.33 -2.48 15.29
N THR A 142 4.15 -3.58 14.56
CA THR A 142 3.28 -4.72 14.92
C THR A 142 4.07 -5.99 15.24
N ASP A 143 5.38 -5.90 15.49
CA ASP A 143 6.24 -7.07 15.74
C ASP A 143 6.01 -7.70 17.12
N ASN A 144 5.32 -6.99 18.03
CA ASN A 144 5.02 -7.46 19.38
C ASN A 144 3.63 -6.99 19.84
N ALA A 145 3.12 -7.65 20.88
CA ALA A 145 1.79 -7.37 21.45
C ALA A 145 1.64 -5.92 21.92
N VAL A 146 2.67 -5.35 22.56
CA VAL A 146 2.61 -3.97 23.08
C VAL A 146 2.40 -2.97 21.93
N GLY A 147 3.10 -3.14 20.81
CA GLY A 147 2.90 -2.30 19.63
C GLY A 147 1.50 -2.43 19.05
N ILE A 148 1.00 -3.66 18.94
CA ILE A 148 -0.37 -3.95 18.46
C ILE A 148 -1.40 -3.29 19.36
N ASP A 149 -1.30 -3.48 20.70
CA ASP A 149 -2.24 -2.91 21.67
C ASP A 149 -2.24 -1.38 21.63
N GLN A 150 -1.05 -0.75 21.61
CA GLN A 150 -0.92 0.71 21.52
C GLN A 150 -1.55 1.29 20.26
N ILE A 151 -1.40 0.61 19.11
CA ILE A 151 -2.01 1.03 17.83
C ILE A 151 -3.53 0.88 17.93
N SER A 152 -4.01 -0.29 18.35
CA SER A 152 -5.44 -0.58 18.40
C SER A 152 -6.19 0.33 19.37
N GLU A 153 -5.62 0.57 20.57
CA GLU A 153 -6.27 1.39 21.60
C GLU A 153 -6.22 2.90 21.29
N ARG A 154 -5.10 3.40 20.74
CA ARG A 154 -4.91 4.84 20.55
C ARG A 154 -5.39 5.35 19.20
N LEU A 155 -5.35 4.51 18.17
CA LEU A 155 -5.70 4.90 16.79
C LEU A 155 -7.07 4.35 16.37
N GLU A 156 -7.62 3.41 17.16
CA GLU A 156 -8.84 2.67 16.80
C GLU A 156 -8.71 1.96 15.44
N LEU A 157 -7.49 1.49 15.12
CA LEU A 157 -7.16 0.83 13.88
C LEU A 157 -6.74 -0.62 14.13
N PRO A 158 -7.12 -1.55 13.26
CA PRO A 158 -6.54 -2.89 13.26
C PRO A 158 -5.02 -2.82 13.08
N ALA A 159 -4.30 -3.65 13.84
CA ALA A 159 -2.84 -3.77 13.77
C ALA A 159 -2.47 -5.24 13.48
N ILE A 160 -2.00 -5.53 12.27
CA ILE A 160 -1.76 -6.90 11.82
C ILE A 160 -0.36 -6.99 11.21
N ASN A 161 0.47 -7.89 11.73
CA ASN A 161 1.83 -8.07 11.25
C ASN A 161 1.87 -8.84 9.91
N ALA A 162 2.48 -8.23 8.89
CA ALA A 162 2.55 -8.81 7.56
C ALA A 162 3.43 -10.07 7.47
N LEU A 163 4.44 -10.21 8.34
CA LEU A 163 5.37 -11.35 8.30
C LEU A 163 4.85 -12.54 9.08
N SER A 164 4.36 -12.33 10.30
CA SER A 164 3.87 -13.41 11.16
C SER A 164 2.41 -13.77 10.93
N ASN A 165 1.61 -12.83 10.37
CA ASN A 165 0.17 -13.01 10.18
C ASN A 165 -0.33 -12.44 8.84
N GLY A 166 0.43 -12.67 7.76
CA GLY A 166 0.14 -12.15 6.43
C GLY A 166 -1.21 -12.61 5.86
N VAL A 167 -1.66 -13.81 6.21
CA VAL A 167 -2.99 -14.32 5.82
C VAL A 167 -4.09 -13.46 6.42
N ALA A 168 -4.03 -13.14 7.70
CA ALA A 168 -5.01 -12.28 8.36
C ALA A 168 -4.97 -10.84 7.81
N LEU A 169 -3.78 -10.31 7.50
CA LEU A 169 -3.65 -9.01 6.85
C LEU A 169 -4.38 -8.98 5.50
N GLY A 170 -4.14 -9.97 4.67
CA GLY A 170 -4.79 -10.06 3.36
C GLY A 170 -6.30 -10.31 3.45
N ASP A 171 -6.76 -11.11 4.41
CA ASP A 171 -8.20 -11.32 4.66
C ASP A 171 -8.88 -10.05 5.15
N HIS A 172 -8.22 -9.28 6.01
CA HIS A 172 -8.73 -7.99 6.45
C HIS A 172 -8.90 -7.02 5.26
N VAL A 173 -7.86 -6.88 4.43
CA VAL A 173 -7.94 -6.06 3.21
C VAL A 173 -9.03 -6.55 2.26
N PHE A 174 -9.18 -7.86 2.08
CA PHE A 174 -10.25 -8.43 1.26
C PHE A 174 -11.64 -8.06 1.78
N GLY A 175 -11.87 -8.10 3.10
CA GLY A 175 -13.12 -7.66 3.73
C GLY A 175 -13.41 -6.18 3.47
N VAL A 176 -12.38 -5.31 3.58
CA VAL A 176 -12.52 -3.87 3.25
C VAL A 176 -12.91 -3.67 1.79
N LEU A 177 -12.27 -4.38 0.85
CA LEU A 177 -12.59 -4.29 -0.59
C LEU A 177 -14.05 -4.70 -0.89
N ARG A 178 -14.62 -5.58 -0.09
CA ARG A 178 -16.02 -6.01 -0.22
C ARG A 178 -17.02 -5.14 0.55
N GLY A 179 -16.56 -4.14 1.27
CA GLY A 179 -17.41 -3.32 2.13
C GLY A 179 -17.95 -4.04 3.38
N GLU A 180 -17.31 -5.14 3.78
CA GLU A 180 -17.72 -5.98 4.92
C GLU A 180 -17.23 -5.41 6.26
N GLN A 181 -16.35 -4.41 6.21
CA GLN A 181 -15.78 -3.74 7.40
C GLN A 181 -15.94 -2.22 7.22
N LYS A 182 -16.76 -1.64 8.04
CA LYS A 182 -16.84 -0.20 8.31
C LYS A 182 -16.42 0.06 9.73
#